data_ad591055b9ed942668e3b5a5fa5cc9cc
#
_entry.id   ad591055b9ed942668e3b5a5fa5cc9cc
#
_cell.length_a   1.000
_cell.length_b   1.000
_cell.length_c   1.000
_cell.angle_alpha   90.00
_cell.angle_beta   90.00
_cell.angle_gamma   90.00
#
_symmetry.space_group_name_H-M   'P 1'
#
loop_
_entity.id
_entity.type
_entity.pdbx_description
1 polymer ?
#
loop_
_entity_poly.entity_id
_entity_poly.type
_entity_poly.pdbx_seq_one_letter_code
_entity_poly.pdbx_strand_id
1 'polypeptide(L)'
;VRRASLLGLAALALLSAGLGVWQLRESRWRGPLYCFAEPGQVWGVAPVPAGVTPTCPQSRSYRQEVRSGQARVEQYVVPGWQPRALIAPLEAGGYVALNGQEGLYRDADEFAALLNRGAEQIQYVADKLPGPQTLVTLSGR
;
A
#
# COMPACT_ATOMS: atom_id res chain seq x y z
N VAL A 1 31.31 -10.55 -41.31
CA VAL A 1 29.93 -11.07 -41.32
C VAL A 1 29.53 -11.61 -39.93
N ARG A 2 30.32 -12.47 -39.28
CA ARG A 2 29.99 -13.05 -37.96
C ARG A 2 29.89 -12.02 -36.81
N ARG A 3 30.69 -10.95 -36.81
CA ARG A 3 30.64 -9.92 -35.75
C ARG A 3 29.37 -9.03 -35.82
N ALA A 4 28.91 -8.72 -37.01
CA ALA A 4 27.67 -7.95 -37.19
C ALA A 4 26.42 -8.72 -36.73
N SER A 5 26.41 -10.04 -36.95
CA SER A 5 25.30 -10.91 -36.48
C SER A 5 25.28 -11.06 -34.97
N LEU A 6 26.41 -11.08 -34.28
CA LEU A 6 26.50 -11.14 -32.83
C LEU A 6 26.02 -9.84 -32.16
N LEU A 7 26.36 -8.69 -32.75
CA LEU A 7 25.88 -7.38 -32.27
C LEU A 7 24.37 -7.23 -32.43
N GLY A 8 23.80 -7.71 -33.52
CA GLY A 8 22.36 -7.71 -33.75
C GLY A 8 21.60 -8.59 -32.75
N LEU A 9 22.12 -9.77 -32.43
CA LEU A 9 21.53 -10.66 -31.42
C LEU A 9 21.61 -10.08 -30.01
N ALA A 10 22.70 -9.44 -29.63
CA ALA A 10 22.86 -8.78 -28.35
C ALA A 10 21.88 -7.60 -28.20
N ALA A 11 21.72 -6.79 -29.23
CA ALA A 11 20.77 -5.67 -29.24
C ALA A 11 19.31 -6.15 -29.10
N LEU A 12 18.92 -7.22 -29.79
CA LEU A 12 17.61 -7.83 -29.69
C LEU A 12 17.35 -8.40 -28.28
N ALA A 13 18.33 -9.03 -27.66
CA ALA A 13 18.22 -9.56 -26.30
C ALA A 13 18.04 -8.44 -25.26
N LEU A 14 18.75 -7.32 -25.41
CA LEU A 14 18.62 -6.16 -24.54
C LEU A 14 17.26 -5.47 -24.70
N LEU A 15 16.74 -5.35 -25.91
CA LEU A 15 15.42 -4.78 -26.20
C LEU A 15 14.30 -5.65 -25.63
N SER A 16 14.39 -6.98 -25.79
CA SER A 16 13.38 -7.90 -25.22
C SER A 16 13.41 -7.94 -23.70
N ALA A 17 14.58 -7.86 -23.07
CA ALA A 17 14.69 -7.74 -21.61
C ALA A 17 14.11 -6.41 -21.12
N GLY A 18 14.39 -5.30 -21.80
CA GLY A 18 13.84 -3.98 -21.47
C GLY A 18 12.30 -3.93 -21.57
N LEU A 19 11.74 -4.51 -22.62
CA LEU A 19 10.29 -4.63 -22.80
C LEU A 19 9.64 -5.51 -21.72
N GLY A 20 10.27 -6.61 -21.35
CA GLY A 20 9.80 -7.49 -20.28
C GLY A 20 9.74 -6.79 -18.92
N VAL A 21 10.78 -6.05 -18.55
CA VAL A 21 10.82 -5.27 -17.31
C VAL A 21 9.77 -4.15 -17.33
N TRP A 22 9.61 -3.48 -18.47
CA TRP A 22 8.59 -2.44 -18.61
C TRP A 22 7.18 -3.00 -18.47
N GLN A 23 6.87 -4.13 -19.09
CA GLN A 23 5.57 -4.80 -18.97
C GLN A 23 5.27 -5.24 -17.54
N LEU A 24 6.25 -5.77 -16.82
CA LEU A 24 6.10 -6.16 -15.42
C LEU A 24 5.80 -4.94 -14.52
N ARG A 25 6.47 -3.83 -14.75
CA ARG A 25 6.18 -2.57 -14.04
C ARG A 25 4.78 -2.03 -14.37
N GLU A 26 4.38 -2.06 -15.62
CA GLU A 26 3.08 -1.55 -16.05
C GLU A 26 1.92 -2.44 -15.56
N SER A 27 2.10 -3.76 -15.47
CA SER A 27 1.09 -4.70 -15.00
C SER A 27 0.64 -4.41 -13.56
N ARG A 28 1.55 -3.96 -12.71
CA ARG A 28 1.23 -3.55 -11.32
C ARG A 28 0.15 -2.47 -11.31
N TRP A 29 0.30 -1.43 -12.15
CA TRP A 29 -0.60 -0.28 -12.17
C TRP A 29 -2.00 -0.58 -12.73
N ARG A 30 -2.16 -1.71 -13.40
CA ARG A 30 -3.43 -2.21 -13.90
C ARG A 30 -4.12 -3.16 -12.92
N GLY A 31 -3.38 -3.70 -11.97
CA GLY A 31 -3.87 -4.66 -11.00
C GLY A 31 -4.72 -4.04 -9.88
N PRO A 32 -5.47 -4.87 -9.13
CA PRO A 32 -6.32 -4.41 -8.03
C PRO A 32 -5.52 -3.94 -6.81
N LEU A 33 -4.28 -4.40 -6.65
CA LEU A 33 -3.38 -4.04 -5.55
C LEU A 33 -2.27 -3.08 -5.98
N TYR A 34 -2.55 -2.19 -6.92
CA TYR A 34 -1.59 -1.24 -7.47
C TYR A 34 -0.90 -0.36 -6.40
N CYS A 35 -1.60 -0.05 -5.30
CA CYS A 35 -1.11 0.83 -4.25
C CYS A 35 -0.03 0.19 -3.35
N PHE A 36 0.12 -1.14 -3.39
CA PHE A 36 1.11 -1.84 -2.59
C PHE A 36 2.43 -2.01 -3.33
N ALA A 37 3.54 -1.72 -2.67
CA ALA A 37 4.85 -2.22 -3.08
C ALA A 37 5.00 -3.71 -2.67
N GLU A 38 4.56 -4.04 -1.46
CA GLU A 38 4.61 -5.37 -0.87
C GLU A 38 3.25 -5.74 -0.27
N PRO A 39 2.33 -6.41 -1.03
CA PRO A 39 0.98 -6.69 -0.56
C PRO A 39 0.86 -7.59 0.68
N GLY A 40 1.93 -8.33 1.01
CA GLY A 40 2.00 -9.15 2.23
C GLY A 40 2.42 -8.40 3.48
N GLN A 41 2.68 -7.10 3.40
CA GLN A 41 3.15 -6.26 4.50
C GLN A 41 2.18 -5.11 4.76
N VAL A 42 1.99 -4.78 6.02
CA VAL A 42 1.31 -3.55 6.44
C VAL A 42 2.32 -2.41 6.39
N TRP A 43 2.14 -1.48 5.49
CA TRP A 43 3.02 -0.33 5.28
C TRP A 43 4.50 -0.69 5.09
N GLY A 44 4.76 -1.90 4.59
CA GLY A 44 6.12 -2.41 4.41
C GLY A 44 6.90 -2.71 5.71
N VAL A 45 6.26 -2.74 6.87
CA VAL A 45 6.95 -2.85 8.16
C VAL A 45 6.58 -4.07 8.98
N ALA A 46 5.43 -4.68 8.74
CA ALA A 46 5.00 -5.86 9.47
C ALA A 46 4.12 -6.76 8.58
N PRO A 47 4.08 -8.08 8.83
CA PRO A 47 3.20 -8.97 8.07
C PRO A 47 1.73 -8.58 8.22
N VAL A 48 0.95 -8.73 7.14
CA VAL A 48 -0.50 -8.57 7.20
C VAL A 48 -1.09 -9.65 8.12
N PRO A 49 -1.89 -9.27 9.13
CA PRO A 49 -2.51 -10.23 10.04
C PRO A 49 -3.45 -11.22 9.31
N ALA A 50 -3.60 -12.43 9.86
CA ALA A 50 -4.52 -13.42 9.33
C ALA A 50 -5.95 -12.87 9.28
N GLY A 51 -6.68 -13.15 8.20
CA GLY A 51 -8.04 -12.68 7.97
C GLY A 51 -8.17 -11.24 7.47
N VAL A 52 -7.08 -10.47 7.44
CA VAL A 52 -7.04 -9.13 6.86
C VAL A 52 -6.75 -9.21 5.37
N THR A 53 -7.54 -8.51 4.56
CA THR A 53 -7.42 -8.53 3.10
C THR A 53 -6.93 -7.16 2.59
N PRO A 54 -5.76 -7.09 1.93
CA PRO A 54 -5.31 -5.86 1.27
C PRO A 54 -6.25 -5.46 0.13
N THR A 55 -6.47 -4.17 -0.03
CA THR A 55 -7.22 -3.57 -1.13
C THR A 55 -6.67 -2.19 -1.47
N CYS A 56 -7.11 -1.59 -2.55
CA CYS A 56 -6.71 -0.24 -2.94
C CYS A 56 -7.93 0.62 -3.25
N PRO A 57 -7.82 1.96 -3.11
CA PRO A 57 -8.87 2.86 -3.54
C PRO A 57 -9.23 2.63 -5.01
N GLN A 58 -10.52 2.60 -5.34
CA GLN A 58 -11.00 2.34 -6.71
C GLN A 58 -10.97 3.60 -7.61
N SER A 59 -10.59 4.74 -7.06
CA SER A 59 -10.53 6.02 -7.79
C SER A 59 -9.39 6.06 -8.80
N ARG A 60 -9.68 6.55 -10.01
CA ARG A 60 -8.64 6.77 -11.04
C ARG A 60 -7.65 7.87 -10.64
N SER A 61 -8.09 8.90 -9.94
CA SER A 61 -7.23 9.98 -9.45
C SER A 61 -6.22 9.44 -8.43
N TYR A 62 -6.65 8.63 -7.47
CA TYR A 62 -5.76 7.99 -6.52
C TYR A 62 -4.72 7.09 -7.19
N ARG A 63 -5.13 6.31 -8.18
CA ARG A 63 -4.19 5.47 -8.94
C ARG A 63 -3.10 6.31 -9.60
N GLN A 64 -3.45 7.45 -10.14
CA GLN A 64 -2.52 8.36 -10.81
C GLN A 64 -1.59 9.06 -9.80
N GLU A 65 -2.11 9.49 -8.66
CA GLU A 65 -1.34 10.09 -7.56
C GLU A 65 -0.33 9.12 -6.94
N VAL A 66 -0.74 7.87 -6.70
CA VAL A 66 0.15 6.83 -6.21
C VAL A 66 1.23 6.49 -7.23
N ARG A 67 0.87 6.39 -8.52
CA ARG A 67 1.82 6.11 -9.59
C ARG A 67 2.86 7.21 -9.76
N SER A 68 2.48 8.47 -9.60
CA SER A 68 3.37 9.62 -9.68
C SER A 68 4.19 9.87 -8.41
N GLY A 69 3.94 9.12 -7.34
CA GLY A 69 4.59 9.28 -6.05
C GLY A 69 4.09 10.49 -5.23
N GLN A 70 2.98 11.10 -5.63
CA GLN A 70 2.37 12.24 -4.90
C GLN A 70 1.66 11.79 -3.62
N ALA A 71 1.14 10.55 -3.60
CA ALA A 71 0.49 9.96 -2.45
C ALA A 71 0.96 8.52 -2.25
N ARG A 72 1.04 8.10 -0.99
CA ARG A 72 1.12 6.69 -0.60
C ARG A 72 -0.14 6.34 0.17
N VAL A 73 -0.88 5.34 -0.31
CA VAL A 73 -2.11 4.86 0.30
C VAL A 73 -2.12 3.34 0.28
N GLU A 74 -2.47 2.74 1.40
CA GLU A 74 -2.75 1.31 1.51
C GLU A 74 -4.08 1.13 2.21
N GLN A 75 -4.90 0.21 1.75
CA GLN A 75 -6.18 -0.11 2.37
C GLN A 75 -6.28 -1.58 2.74
N TYR A 76 -7.03 -1.86 3.79
CA TYR A 76 -7.24 -3.22 4.32
C TYR A 76 -8.67 -3.40 4.76
N VAL A 77 -9.26 -4.52 4.38
CA VAL A 77 -10.57 -4.95 4.90
C VAL A 77 -10.33 -5.94 6.03
N VAL A 78 -10.89 -5.62 7.19
CA VAL A 78 -10.80 -6.42 8.42
C VAL A 78 -12.19 -6.96 8.75
N PRO A 79 -12.34 -8.26 9.08
CA PRO A 79 -13.60 -8.81 9.52
C PRO A 79 -14.06 -8.17 10.85
N GLY A 80 -15.35 -7.89 10.97
CA GLY A 80 -15.92 -7.26 12.15
C GLY A 80 -15.61 -5.77 12.26
N TRP A 81 -16.15 -5.11 13.30
CA TRP A 81 -15.77 -3.74 13.65
C TRP A 81 -14.54 -3.77 14.56
N GLN A 82 -13.37 -3.65 13.97
CA GLN A 82 -12.08 -3.71 14.64
C GLN A 82 -11.22 -2.52 14.20
N PRO A 83 -11.57 -1.28 14.61
CA PRO A 83 -10.94 -0.07 14.09
C PRO A 83 -9.45 0.04 14.41
N ARG A 84 -8.96 -0.68 15.41
CA ARG A 84 -7.55 -0.65 15.83
C ARG A 84 -6.73 -1.86 15.36
N ALA A 85 -7.27 -2.69 14.46
CA ALA A 85 -6.69 -3.98 14.07
C ALA A 85 -5.25 -3.89 13.54
N LEU A 86 -4.87 -2.78 12.89
CA LEU A 86 -3.54 -2.58 12.33
C LEU A 86 -2.63 -1.68 13.17
N ILE A 87 -3.06 -1.20 14.33
CA ILE A 87 -2.22 -0.40 15.22
C ILE A 87 -1.04 -1.23 15.72
N ALA A 88 -1.27 -2.42 16.27
CA ALA A 88 -0.20 -3.29 16.79
C ALA A 88 0.85 -3.68 15.72
N PRO A 89 0.49 -4.09 14.49
CA PRO A 89 1.46 -4.27 13.41
C PRO A 89 2.32 -3.03 13.11
N LEU A 90 1.72 -1.85 13.09
CA LEU A 90 2.45 -0.60 12.87
C LEU A 90 3.38 -0.25 14.03
N GLU A 91 2.94 -0.44 15.26
CA GLU A 91 3.77 -0.27 16.47
C GLU A 91 4.95 -1.26 16.49
N ALA A 92 4.74 -2.51 16.11
CA ALA A 92 5.81 -3.49 15.92
C ALA A 92 6.83 -3.05 14.86
N GLY A 93 6.39 -2.28 13.85
CA GLY A 93 7.24 -1.65 12.84
C GLY A 93 7.93 -0.35 13.29
N GLY A 94 7.75 0.05 14.55
CA GLY A 94 8.38 1.23 15.14
C GLY A 94 7.58 2.53 15.05
N TYR A 95 6.33 2.49 14.59
CA TYR A 95 5.44 3.65 14.64
C TYR A 95 4.86 3.83 16.03
N VAL A 96 4.69 5.08 16.44
CA VAL A 96 4.09 5.44 17.72
C VAL A 96 2.99 6.48 17.52
N ALA A 97 1.97 6.44 18.35
CA ALA A 97 0.90 7.43 18.33
C ALA A 97 1.43 8.83 18.65
N LEU A 98 0.99 9.82 17.89
CA LEU A 98 1.40 11.21 18.07
C LEU A 98 0.91 11.73 19.43
N ASN A 99 1.82 12.33 20.21
CA ASN A 99 1.53 12.93 21.51
C ASN A 99 0.88 11.99 22.53
N GLY A 100 1.14 10.67 22.44
CA GLY A 100 0.54 9.68 23.32
C GLY A 100 -0.96 9.48 23.13
N GLN A 101 -1.54 10.06 22.09
CA GLN A 101 -2.93 9.84 21.72
C GLN A 101 -3.07 8.56 20.92
N GLU A 102 -3.66 7.55 21.51
CA GLU A 102 -3.90 6.24 20.89
C GLU A 102 -4.93 6.25 19.76
N GLY A 103 -5.37 7.42 19.32
CA GLY A 103 -6.42 7.64 18.34
C GLY A 103 -7.73 8.15 18.94
N LEU A 104 -8.60 8.64 18.06
CA LEU A 104 -9.88 9.21 18.43
C LEU A 104 -11.00 8.55 17.63
N TYR A 105 -12.07 8.17 18.31
CA TYR A 105 -13.35 7.88 17.65
C TYR A 105 -13.98 9.21 17.27
N ARG A 106 -14.15 9.46 15.97
CA ARG A 106 -14.89 10.62 15.48
C ARG A 106 -16.39 10.45 15.67
N ASP A 107 -16.85 9.21 15.51
CA ASP A 107 -18.21 8.76 15.85
C ASP A 107 -18.21 7.24 16.10
N ALA A 108 -19.39 6.60 16.13
CA ALA A 108 -19.53 5.17 16.35
C ALA A 108 -18.97 4.30 15.20
N ASP A 109 -18.80 4.88 14.01
CA ASP A 109 -18.46 4.18 12.78
C ASP A 109 -17.13 4.62 12.17
N GLU A 110 -16.43 5.58 12.81
CA GLU A 110 -15.13 6.10 12.34
C GLU A 110 -14.13 6.25 13.49
N PHE A 111 -12.91 5.76 13.26
CA PHE A 111 -11.76 5.93 14.14
C PHE A 111 -10.59 6.49 13.36
N ALA A 112 -9.82 7.42 13.93
CA ALA A 112 -8.66 8.00 13.32
C ALA A 112 -7.48 8.11 14.30
N ALA A 113 -6.27 7.92 13.78
CA ALA A 113 -5.02 8.11 14.52
C ALA A 113 -3.94 8.70 13.63
N LEU A 114 -2.98 9.41 14.24
CA LEU A 114 -1.74 9.82 13.61
C LEU A 114 -0.59 9.04 14.25
N LEU A 115 0.22 8.40 13.42
CA LEU A 115 1.34 7.57 13.83
C LEU A 115 2.62 8.11 13.22
N ASN A 116 3.69 8.17 13.99
CA ASN A 116 4.99 8.68 13.55
C ASN A 116 6.09 7.64 13.76
N ARG A 117 7.06 7.64 12.84
CA ARG A 117 8.33 6.94 12.97
C ARG A 117 9.43 7.86 12.43
N GLY A 118 10.17 8.51 13.32
CA GLY A 118 11.11 9.56 12.92
C GLY A 118 10.39 10.71 12.21
N ALA A 119 10.81 11.01 10.98
CA ALA A 119 10.18 12.03 10.14
C ALA A 119 8.95 11.53 9.34
N GLU A 120 8.72 10.22 9.32
CA GLU A 120 7.58 9.62 8.62
C GLU A 120 6.31 9.76 9.46
N GLN A 121 5.22 10.12 8.81
CA GLN A 121 3.90 10.20 9.42
C GLN A 121 2.88 9.43 8.62
N ILE A 122 2.07 8.65 9.32
CA ILE A 122 0.92 7.92 8.76
C ILE A 122 -0.36 8.47 9.37
N GLN A 123 -1.30 8.82 8.51
CA GLN A 123 -2.69 9.00 8.89
C GLN A 123 -3.39 7.64 8.79
N TYR A 124 -3.95 7.19 9.89
CA TYR A 124 -4.71 5.97 10.02
C TYR A 124 -6.18 6.33 10.15
N VAL A 125 -7.03 5.82 9.27
CA VAL A 125 -8.48 5.98 9.36
C VAL A 125 -9.13 4.61 9.24
N ALA A 126 -10.06 4.31 10.12
CA ALA A 126 -10.87 3.10 10.07
C ALA A 126 -12.34 3.46 9.99
N ASP A 127 -12.98 3.01 8.92
CA ASP A 127 -14.38 3.22 8.63
C ASP A 127 -15.14 1.89 8.73
N LYS A 128 -16.32 1.94 9.32
CA LYS A 128 -17.22 0.78 9.34
C LYS A 128 -17.95 0.66 8.01
N LEU A 129 -17.75 -0.47 7.35
CA LEU A 129 -18.46 -0.79 6.12
C LEU A 129 -19.85 -1.38 6.40
N PRO A 130 -20.78 -1.30 5.42
CA PRO A 130 -22.01 -2.09 5.45
C PRO A 130 -21.69 -3.58 5.59
N GLY A 131 -22.30 -4.23 6.57
CA GLY A 131 -21.92 -5.57 7.01
C GLY A 131 -20.88 -5.51 8.15
N PRO A 132 -20.50 -6.65 8.75
CA PRO A 132 -19.54 -6.66 9.86
C PRO A 132 -18.09 -6.59 9.35
N GLN A 133 -17.68 -5.43 8.82
CA GLN A 133 -16.33 -5.21 8.28
C GLN A 133 -15.81 -3.81 8.62
N THR A 134 -14.51 -3.70 8.73
CA THR A 134 -13.79 -2.43 8.91
C THR A 134 -12.91 -2.19 7.68
N LEU A 135 -12.98 -1.01 7.08
CA LEU A 135 -12.01 -0.54 6.10
C LEU A 135 -10.96 0.31 6.81
N VAL A 136 -9.74 -0.16 6.83
CA VAL A 136 -8.60 0.63 7.34
C VAL A 136 -7.88 1.25 6.17
N THR A 137 -7.71 2.57 6.19
CA THR A 137 -6.94 3.34 5.21
C THR A 137 -5.72 3.94 5.88
N LEU A 138 -4.55 3.61 5.38
CA LEU A 138 -3.28 4.22 5.75
C LEU A 138 -2.87 5.17 4.65
N SER A 139 -2.54 6.40 4.99
CA SER A 139 -2.05 7.39 4.03
C SER A 139 -0.87 8.17 4.59
N GLY A 140 0.08 8.50 3.73
CA GLY A 140 1.30 9.21 4.08
C GLY A 140 2.03 9.73 2.85
N ARG A 141 3.23 10.22 3.08
CA ARG A 141 4.17 10.68 2.02
C ARG A 141 5.50 9.96 2.15
#